data_456e0472eac417692e10760e0123837c
#
_entry.id   456e0472eac417692e10760e0123837c
#
_cell.length_a   1.000
_cell.length_b   1.000
_cell.length_c   1.000
_cell.angle_alpha   90.00
_cell.angle_beta   90.00
_cell.angle_gamma   90.00
#
_symmetry.space_group_name_H-M   'P 1'
#
loop_
_entity.id
_entity.type
_entity.pdbx_description
1 polymer ?
#
loop_
_entity_poly.entity_id
_entity_poly.type
_entity_poly.pdbx_seq_one_letter_code
_entity_poly.pdbx_strand_id
1 'polypeptide(L)'
;MNDLTLQKARAYEAEHGAAISPAERPAYHMTPYVGWLNDPNGFSYYKGRYHQFYQYNPYDVRWAPMHWGHAVSSDLLHWEYLPCALAPDSPADNGPGCFSGSATEMDDGKQLLMYTSVIAEKQPNGE
;
A
#
# COMPACT_ATOMS: atom_id res chain seq x y z
N MET A 1 7.87 -18.64 -9.44
CA MET A 1 7.27 -18.12 -8.18
C MET A 1 7.61 -16.63 -8.12
N ASN A 2 6.61 -15.76 -8.25
CA ASN A 2 6.86 -14.32 -8.12
C ASN A 2 7.22 -14.06 -6.65
N ASP A 3 8.45 -13.65 -6.43
CA ASP A 3 8.95 -13.31 -5.11
C ASP A 3 8.47 -11.87 -4.77
N LEU A 4 7.20 -11.76 -4.33
CA LEU A 4 6.53 -10.50 -4.01
C LEU A 4 6.52 -10.23 -2.50
N THR A 5 7.59 -10.62 -1.79
CA THR A 5 7.67 -10.45 -0.35
C THR A 5 7.63 -8.98 0.07
N LEU A 6 7.06 -8.73 1.24
CA LEU A 6 7.01 -7.39 1.84
C LEU A 6 8.41 -6.77 1.99
N GLN A 7 9.40 -7.57 2.35
CA GLN A 7 10.78 -7.12 2.44
C GLN A 7 11.31 -6.62 1.10
N LYS A 8 11.00 -7.33 0.01
CA LYS A 8 11.43 -6.96 -1.34
C LYS A 8 10.74 -5.70 -1.83
N ALA A 9 9.44 -5.54 -1.56
CA ALA A 9 8.71 -4.33 -1.86
C ALA A 9 9.34 -3.12 -1.17
N ARG A 10 9.65 -3.22 0.12
CA ARG A 10 10.30 -2.16 0.90
C ARG A 10 11.71 -1.82 0.41
N ALA A 11 12.49 -2.82 0.01
CA ALA A 11 13.82 -2.60 -0.56
C ALA A 11 13.73 -1.86 -1.90
N TYR A 12 12.80 -2.25 -2.75
CA TYR A 12 12.54 -1.59 -4.04
C TYR A 12 12.10 -0.13 -3.86
N GLU A 13 11.18 0.13 -2.92
CA GLU A 13 10.75 1.48 -2.56
C GLU A 13 11.93 2.36 -2.12
N ALA A 14 12.76 1.85 -1.23
CA ALA A 14 13.90 2.59 -0.70
C ALA A 14 14.90 2.98 -1.80
N GLU A 15 15.11 2.10 -2.78
CA GLU A 15 16.03 2.35 -3.89
C GLU A 15 15.41 3.31 -4.92
N HIS A 16 14.23 2.98 -5.44
CA HIS A 16 13.65 3.66 -6.60
C HIS A 16 12.80 4.88 -6.22
N GLY A 17 12.11 4.85 -5.10
CA GLY A 17 11.33 5.98 -4.61
C GLY A 17 12.22 7.15 -4.19
N ALA A 18 13.37 6.86 -3.57
CA ALA A 18 14.35 7.87 -3.21
C ALA A 18 15.02 8.55 -4.43
N ALA A 19 15.00 7.90 -5.59
CA ALA A 19 15.52 8.46 -6.83
C ALA A 19 14.60 9.52 -7.45
N ILE A 20 13.31 9.55 -7.07
CA ILE A 20 12.35 10.54 -7.56
C ILE A 20 12.59 11.86 -6.84
N SER A 21 12.94 12.91 -7.59
CA SER A 21 13.17 14.24 -7.02
C SER A 21 11.92 14.77 -6.31
N PRO A 22 12.06 15.41 -5.15
CA PRO A 22 10.93 16.10 -4.50
C PRO A 22 10.23 17.12 -5.42
N ALA A 23 10.93 17.73 -6.36
CA ALA A 23 10.39 18.68 -7.33
C ALA A 23 9.45 18.02 -8.38
N GLU A 24 9.54 16.70 -8.54
CA GLU A 24 8.66 15.93 -9.43
C GLU A 24 7.36 15.50 -8.73
N ARG A 25 7.24 15.72 -7.42
CA ARG A 25 6.05 15.40 -6.64
C ARG A 25 5.14 16.63 -6.49
N PRO A 26 3.81 16.45 -6.55
CA PRO A 26 2.88 17.53 -6.23
C PRO A 26 3.10 18.05 -4.80
N ALA A 27 2.91 19.37 -4.61
CA ALA A 27 3.13 20.01 -3.32
C ALA A 27 2.14 19.55 -2.23
N TYR A 28 0.93 19.14 -2.60
CA TYR A 28 -0.14 18.80 -1.66
C TYR A 28 -1.07 17.65 -2.10
N HIS A 29 -0.80 16.99 -3.22
CA HIS A 29 -1.50 15.78 -3.61
C HIS A 29 -0.67 14.55 -3.27
N MET A 30 -1.29 13.55 -2.66
CA MET A 30 -0.67 12.26 -2.46
C MET A 30 -0.52 11.53 -3.81
N THR A 31 0.68 11.03 -4.07
CA THR A 31 0.99 10.15 -5.20
C THR A 31 1.52 8.82 -4.66
N PRO A 32 1.71 7.77 -5.46
CA PRO A 32 2.47 6.63 -4.99
C PRO A 32 3.91 7.05 -4.68
N TYR A 33 4.54 6.40 -3.72
CA TYR A 33 5.96 6.65 -3.45
C TYR A 33 6.83 6.32 -4.69
N VAL A 34 6.48 5.21 -5.35
CA VAL A 34 7.01 4.80 -6.67
C VAL A 34 5.94 3.94 -7.36
N GLY A 35 5.95 3.83 -8.67
CA GLY A 35 5.08 2.91 -9.41
C GLY A 35 3.62 3.34 -9.52
N TRP A 36 2.69 2.46 -9.18
CA TRP A 36 1.24 2.57 -9.41
C TRP A 36 0.44 2.73 -8.12
N LEU A 37 -0.58 3.57 -8.15
CA LEU A 37 -1.58 3.76 -7.10
C LEU A 37 -2.98 3.80 -7.72
N ASN A 38 -3.97 3.15 -7.05
CA ASN A 38 -5.39 3.31 -7.39
C ASN A 38 -6.21 3.59 -6.11
N ASP A 39 -7.00 2.64 -5.60
CA ASP A 39 -7.98 2.89 -4.54
C ASP A 39 -7.33 3.32 -3.21
N PRO A 40 -7.85 4.36 -2.54
CA PRO A 40 -7.50 4.66 -1.15
C PRO A 40 -8.07 3.57 -0.23
N ASN A 41 -7.29 3.20 0.79
CA ASN A 41 -7.63 2.16 1.75
C ASN A 41 -7.34 2.62 3.18
N GLY A 42 -8.06 2.07 4.15
CA GLY A 42 -7.72 2.19 5.56
C GLY A 42 -7.49 3.61 6.06
N PHE A 43 -8.21 4.61 5.50
CA PHE A 43 -8.08 5.98 6.00
C PHE A 43 -8.49 6.04 7.47
N SER A 44 -7.61 6.55 8.32
CA SER A 44 -7.83 6.57 9.76
C SER A 44 -6.97 7.63 10.44
N TYR A 45 -7.45 8.13 11.58
CA TYR A 45 -6.64 8.95 12.49
C TYR A 45 -6.09 8.03 13.58
N TYR A 46 -4.78 7.92 13.68
CA TYR A 46 -4.12 6.99 14.60
C TYR A 46 -2.82 7.59 15.12
N LYS A 47 -2.62 7.53 16.44
CA LYS A 47 -1.44 8.07 17.13
C LYS A 47 -1.09 9.50 16.72
N GLY A 48 -2.10 10.36 16.61
CA GLY A 48 -1.93 11.79 16.34
C GLY A 48 -1.69 12.16 14.88
N ARG A 49 -1.79 11.22 13.95
CA ARG A 49 -1.65 11.47 12.50
C ARG A 49 -2.76 10.80 11.70
N TYR A 50 -3.07 11.38 10.54
CA TYR A 50 -3.89 10.74 9.52
C TYR A 50 -3.05 9.70 8.79
N HIS A 51 -3.57 8.49 8.68
CA HIS A 51 -2.98 7.39 7.93
C HIS A 51 -3.81 7.15 6.68
N GLN A 52 -3.15 7.07 5.54
CA GLN A 52 -3.74 6.67 4.28
C GLN A 52 -2.95 5.51 3.72
N PHE A 53 -3.62 4.37 3.58
CA PHE A 53 -3.11 3.26 2.79
C PHE A 53 -3.72 3.34 1.39
N TYR A 54 -3.14 2.62 0.44
CA TYR A 54 -3.62 2.63 -0.94
C TYR A 54 -3.24 1.35 -1.68
N GLN A 55 -4.05 0.97 -2.64
CA GLN A 55 -3.70 -0.10 -3.59
C GLN A 55 -2.45 0.29 -4.34
N TYR A 56 -1.48 -0.61 -4.41
CA TYR A 56 -0.13 -0.26 -4.77
C TYR A 56 0.59 -1.35 -5.55
N ASN A 57 1.23 -0.98 -6.65
CA ASN A 57 2.26 -1.77 -7.29
C ASN A 57 3.56 -0.97 -7.28
N PRO A 58 4.57 -1.31 -6.48
CA PRO A 58 5.82 -0.57 -6.43
C PRO A 58 6.70 -0.77 -7.66
N TYR A 59 6.51 -1.85 -8.41
CA TYR A 59 7.47 -2.32 -9.43
C TYR A 59 7.24 -1.79 -10.83
N ASP A 60 6.03 -1.29 -11.14
CA ASP A 60 5.66 -0.80 -12.47
C ASP A 60 4.58 0.28 -12.35
N VAL A 61 4.41 1.07 -13.41
CA VAL A 61 3.34 2.09 -13.56
C VAL A 61 2.04 1.48 -14.09
N ARG A 62 1.80 0.20 -13.80
CA ARG A 62 0.62 -0.56 -14.23
C ARG A 62 0.03 -1.33 -13.06
N TRP A 63 -1.25 -1.65 -13.19
CA TRP A 63 -1.89 -2.58 -12.28
C TRP A 63 -1.21 -3.94 -12.33
N ALA A 64 -0.93 -4.52 -11.18
CA ALA A 64 -0.33 -5.84 -11.01
C ALA A 64 -0.75 -6.41 -9.63
N PRO A 65 -0.28 -7.57 -9.18
CA PRO A 65 -0.62 -8.06 -7.85
C PRO A 65 -0.45 -7.00 -6.77
N MET A 66 -1.57 -6.66 -6.11
CA MET A 66 -1.68 -5.49 -5.25
C MET A 66 -0.99 -5.66 -3.92
N HIS A 67 -0.24 -4.65 -3.56
CA HIS A 67 0.28 -4.36 -2.24
C HIS A 67 -0.58 -3.27 -1.59
N TRP A 68 -0.30 -2.93 -0.34
CA TRP A 68 -0.76 -1.69 0.28
C TRP A 68 0.43 -0.77 0.53
N GLY A 69 0.46 0.35 -0.17
CA GLY A 69 1.33 1.47 0.16
C GLY A 69 0.81 2.20 1.40
N HIS A 70 1.63 3.06 2.00
CA HIS A 70 1.31 3.74 3.24
C HIS A 70 1.89 5.15 3.25
N ALA A 71 1.06 6.12 3.59
CA ALA A 71 1.47 7.50 3.84
C ALA A 71 0.77 8.05 5.09
N VAL A 72 1.38 9.04 5.72
CA VAL A 72 0.84 9.72 6.90
C VAL A 72 0.91 11.23 6.74
N SER A 73 -0.01 11.92 7.40
CA SER A 73 -0.08 13.39 7.38
C SER A 73 -0.56 13.92 8.73
N SER A 74 -0.11 15.13 9.08
CA SER A 74 -0.66 15.88 10.21
C SER A 74 -1.73 16.88 9.82
N ASP A 75 -1.83 17.22 8.51
CA ASP A 75 -2.68 18.32 8.00
C ASP A 75 -3.52 17.95 6.77
N LEU A 76 -3.42 16.72 6.26
CA LEU A 76 -4.07 16.20 5.06
C LEU A 76 -3.58 16.83 3.74
N LEU A 77 -2.61 17.70 3.78
CA LEU A 77 -2.02 18.38 2.63
C LEU A 77 -0.61 17.88 2.33
N HIS A 78 0.21 17.74 3.38
CA HIS A 78 1.58 17.29 3.27
C HIS A 78 1.68 15.83 3.75
N TRP A 79 2.21 14.98 2.90
CA TRP A 79 2.27 13.53 3.14
C TRP A 79 3.70 13.05 3.27
N GLU A 80 3.94 12.27 4.30
CA GLU A 80 5.17 11.52 4.54
C GLU A 80 4.93 10.06 4.17
N TYR A 81 5.78 9.50 3.32
CA TYR A 81 5.67 8.10 2.92
C TYR A 81 6.30 7.19 3.97
N LEU A 82 5.59 6.16 4.34
CA LEU A 82 6.07 5.07 5.17
C LEU A 82 6.28 3.82 4.31
N PRO A 83 7.07 2.85 4.79
CA PRO A 83 7.29 1.63 4.05
C PRO A 83 5.99 0.89 3.75
N CYS A 84 5.94 0.19 2.62
CA CYS A 84 4.85 -0.68 2.20
C CYS A 84 4.29 -1.49 3.37
N ALA A 85 2.97 -1.45 3.56
CA ALA A 85 2.31 -2.06 4.71
C ALA A 85 1.99 -3.53 4.51
N LEU A 86 1.50 -3.92 3.32
CA LEU A 86 1.11 -5.28 2.97
C LEU A 86 1.66 -5.66 1.59
N ALA A 87 2.02 -6.92 1.45
CA ALA A 87 2.41 -7.53 0.19
C ALA A 87 1.67 -8.85 -0.03
N PRO A 88 1.46 -9.31 -1.26
CA PRO A 88 0.82 -10.59 -1.56
C PRO A 88 1.80 -11.75 -1.36
N ASP A 89 2.34 -11.89 -0.16
CA ASP A 89 3.41 -12.82 0.20
C ASP A 89 2.95 -13.99 1.08
N SER A 90 1.65 -14.09 1.34
CA SER A 90 1.05 -15.21 2.07
C SER A 90 0.30 -16.16 1.12
N PRO A 91 0.07 -17.41 1.53
CA PRO A 91 -0.79 -18.32 0.76
C PRO A 91 -2.22 -17.81 0.55
N ALA A 92 -2.67 -16.89 1.39
CA ALA A 92 -3.99 -16.27 1.29
C ALA A 92 -4.06 -15.15 0.23
N ASP A 93 -2.92 -14.61 -0.22
CA ASP A 93 -2.84 -13.42 -1.08
C ASP A 93 -2.11 -13.67 -2.40
N ASN A 94 -1.78 -14.93 -2.71
CA ASN A 94 -0.91 -15.31 -3.82
C ASN A 94 -1.53 -15.17 -5.23
N GLY A 95 -2.71 -14.61 -5.32
CA GLY A 95 -3.39 -14.26 -6.56
C GLY A 95 -3.19 -12.79 -6.94
N PRO A 96 -4.29 -12.05 -7.24
CA PRO A 96 -4.23 -10.62 -7.54
C PRO A 96 -3.77 -9.74 -6.38
N GLY A 97 -3.63 -10.30 -5.17
CA GLY A 97 -2.99 -9.65 -4.04
C GLY A 97 -3.92 -9.16 -2.94
N CYS A 98 -3.42 -8.18 -2.19
CA CYS A 98 -4.13 -7.54 -1.07
C CYS A 98 -5.07 -6.47 -1.62
N PHE A 99 -6.37 -6.79 -1.75
CA PHE A 99 -7.37 -5.85 -2.28
C PHE A 99 -7.84 -4.86 -1.24
N SER A 100 -8.82 -4.03 -1.62
CA SER A 100 -9.27 -2.91 -0.80
C SER A 100 -9.83 -3.32 0.56
N GLY A 101 -9.73 -2.42 1.51
CA GLY A 101 -10.17 -2.64 2.87
C GLY A 101 -10.08 -1.37 3.74
N SER A 102 -10.15 -1.57 5.05
CA SER A 102 -10.25 -0.51 6.04
C SER A 102 -9.21 -0.66 7.16
N ALA A 103 -9.08 0.39 7.98
CA ALA A 103 -8.28 0.37 9.18
C ALA A 103 -9.09 0.93 10.36
N THR A 104 -8.84 0.42 11.55
CA THR A 104 -9.42 0.91 12.80
C THR A 104 -8.44 0.78 13.95
N GLU A 105 -8.56 1.64 14.95
CA GLU A 105 -7.84 1.48 16.21
C GLU A 105 -8.58 0.48 17.10
N MET A 106 -7.83 -0.42 17.72
CA MET A 106 -8.31 -1.40 18.67
C MET A 106 -8.18 -0.88 20.11
N ASP A 107 -8.95 -1.45 21.03
CA ASP A 107 -8.93 -1.08 22.45
C ASP A 107 -7.53 -1.22 23.10
N ASP A 108 -6.68 -2.10 22.57
CA ASP A 108 -5.29 -2.27 23.02
C ASP A 108 -4.30 -1.24 22.40
N GLY A 109 -4.82 -0.26 21.65
CA GLY A 109 -4.03 0.81 21.04
C GLY A 109 -3.26 0.38 19.78
N LYS A 110 -3.57 -0.78 19.21
CA LYS A 110 -3.04 -1.21 17.90
C LYS A 110 -3.95 -0.79 16.78
N GLN A 111 -3.37 -0.58 15.61
CA GLN A 111 -4.13 -0.38 14.38
C GLN A 111 -4.37 -1.73 13.70
N LEU A 112 -5.65 -2.07 13.54
CA LEU A 112 -6.07 -3.25 12.78
C LEU A 112 -6.29 -2.86 11.32
N LEU A 113 -5.66 -3.57 10.40
CA LEU A 113 -5.93 -3.49 8.97
C LEU A 113 -6.79 -4.70 8.57
N MET A 114 -7.91 -4.44 7.93
CA MET A 114 -8.80 -5.47 7.36
C MET A 114 -8.87 -5.28 5.87
N TYR A 115 -8.61 -6.32 5.10
CA TYR A 115 -8.57 -6.25 3.64
C TYR A 115 -9.12 -7.49 2.98
N THR A 116 -9.47 -7.38 1.71
CA THR A 116 -9.89 -8.52 0.90
C THR A 116 -8.65 -9.25 0.39
N SER A 117 -8.48 -10.47 0.86
CA SER A 117 -7.44 -11.40 0.40
C SER A 117 -7.94 -12.16 -0.82
N VAL A 118 -7.16 -12.20 -1.91
CA VAL A 118 -7.55 -12.88 -3.16
C VAL A 118 -6.54 -13.96 -3.52
N ILE A 119 -7.04 -15.19 -3.63
CA ILE A 119 -6.27 -16.39 -3.92
C ILE A 119 -6.49 -16.79 -5.39
N ALA A 120 -5.41 -17.04 -6.13
CA ALA A 120 -5.46 -17.42 -7.55
C ALA A 120 -6.39 -18.62 -7.84
N GLU A 121 -6.35 -19.63 -6.95
CA GLU A 121 -7.13 -20.86 -7.13
C GLU A 121 -8.64 -20.72 -6.86
N LYS A 122 -9.05 -19.60 -6.26
CA LYS A 122 -10.44 -19.31 -5.89
C LYS A 122 -11.05 -18.14 -6.63
N GLN A 123 -10.41 -17.64 -7.67
CA GLN A 123 -11.04 -16.63 -8.51
C GLN A 123 -12.27 -17.23 -9.21
N PRO A 124 -13.48 -16.73 -8.93
CA PRO A 124 -14.62 -17.10 -9.74
C PRO A 124 -14.37 -16.63 -11.17
N ASN A 125 -14.48 -17.55 -12.13
CA ASN A 125 -14.43 -17.31 -13.58
C ASN A 125 -13.06 -17.16 -14.23
N GLY A 126 -11.93 -17.36 -13.55
CA GLY A 126 -10.61 -17.33 -14.20
C GLY A 126 -10.28 -16.00 -14.89
N GLU A 127 -10.84 -14.90 -14.41
CA GLU A 127 -10.58 -13.54 -14.85
C GLU A 127 -9.61 -12.84 -13.91
#